data_43fae252cc5aff708fd9185dd6b18234
#
_entry.id   43fae252cc5aff708fd9185dd6b18234
#
_cell.length_a   1.000
_cell.length_b   1.000
_cell.length_c   1.000
_cell.angle_alpha   90.00
_cell.angle_beta   90.00
_cell.angle_gamma   90.00
#
_symmetry.space_group_name_H-M   'P 1'
#
loop_
_entity.id
_entity.type
_entity.pdbx_description
1 polymer ?
#
loop_
_entity_poly.entity_id
_entity_poly.type
_entity_poly.pdbx_seq_one_letter_code
_entity_poly.pdbx_strand_id
1 'polypeptide(L)'
;MKILILKLGYSETLDPEISKIVSLGDVVRCSVVLEALKEKYPHSHITWLVAQEALPLVAQNKYIDRVLVWDEFVPFVLMKEQYDMVVNLEKLHGICALADMIQAWEKVGFRFNTQSGEYDTYMQGFVAKNYIRDKESGSKTHDIWQKIIVEMVGCTWRNQEYSLGYVPKPKEHFVVGLNHFVGSKWPTKAMGKHKWEELAQRLDTLKLTYSWQQGMNNLYDYMDWIAGCDVLVSNDSLGVHLALAMKKRVVVLFGPTSGEEIYLYDRGIALYPNVKLACMPCYKPYCEMDSHCMDFIEIDKIVEYILV
;
A
#
# COMPACT_ATOMS: atom_id res chain seq x y z
N MET A 1 -4.22 15.77 22.53
CA MET A 1 -5.19 15.32 21.52
C MET A 1 -5.07 13.82 21.34
N LYS A 2 -6.18 13.06 21.47
CA LYS A 2 -6.22 11.61 21.28
C LYS A 2 -6.80 11.30 19.89
N ILE A 3 -6.02 10.65 19.05
CA ILE A 3 -6.39 10.30 17.68
C ILE A 3 -6.48 8.78 17.57
N LEU A 4 -7.59 8.26 17.04
CA LEU A 4 -7.73 6.85 16.67
C LEU A 4 -7.67 6.71 15.16
N ILE A 5 -6.78 5.84 14.66
CA ILE A 5 -6.72 5.47 13.26
C ILE A 5 -7.25 4.05 13.09
N LEU A 6 -8.24 3.88 12.23
CA LEU A 6 -8.79 2.59 11.81
C LEU A 6 -8.21 2.26 10.43
N LYS A 7 -7.17 1.43 10.39
CA LYS A 7 -6.61 0.84 9.16
C LYS A 7 -6.10 -0.56 9.45
N LEU A 8 -6.97 -1.52 9.21
CA LEU A 8 -6.71 -2.93 9.46
C LEU A 8 -5.95 -3.57 8.29
N GLY A 9 -6.18 -3.06 7.08
CA GLY A 9 -5.62 -3.59 5.85
C GLY A 9 -6.65 -4.29 4.97
N TYR A 10 -7.94 -4.18 5.28
CA TYR A 10 -8.97 -4.71 4.39
C TYR A 10 -8.99 -3.97 3.07
N SER A 11 -9.24 -4.72 2.02
CA SER A 11 -9.11 -4.23 0.67
C SER A 11 -10.12 -3.16 0.32
N GLU A 12 -9.68 -2.31 -0.57
CA GLU A 12 -10.50 -1.32 -1.25
C GLU A 12 -11.23 -1.88 -2.48
N THR A 13 -11.16 -3.19 -2.75
CA THR A 13 -11.90 -3.78 -3.87
C THR A 13 -13.37 -3.97 -3.52
N LEU A 14 -14.23 -3.89 -4.53
CA LEU A 14 -15.66 -4.15 -4.41
C LEU A 14 -16.00 -5.65 -4.42
N ASP A 15 -15.03 -6.51 -4.75
CA ASP A 15 -15.22 -7.96 -4.73
C ASP A 15 -15.28 -8.46 -3.28
N PRO A 16 -16.43 -9.03 -2.82
CA PRO A 16 -16.62 -9.43 -1.44
C PRO A 16 -15.65 -10.51 -0.96
N GLU A 17 -15.22 -11.41 -1.84
CA GLU A 17 -14.30 -12.49 -1.48
C GLU A 17 -12.87 -11.97 -1.34
N ILE A 18 -12.44 -11.14 -2.28
CA ILE A 18 -11.11 -10.52 -2.27
C ILE A 18 -11.00 -9.49 -1.14
N SER A 19 -12.08 -8.79 -0.79
CA SER A 19 -12.08 -7.76 0.26
C SER A 19 -11.75 -8.32 1.66
N LYS A 20 -11.97 -9.61 1.89
CA LYS A 20 -11.65 -10.28 3.15
C LYS A 20 -10.14 -10.55 3.33
N ILE A 21 -9.36 -10.48 2.26
CA ILE A 21 -7.91 -10.71 2.31
C ILE A 21 -7.21 -9.42 2.70
N VAL A 22 -6.39 -9.47 3.76
CA VAL A 22 -5.64 -8.31 4.25
C VAL A 22 -4.63 -7.85 3.19
N SER A 23 -4.70 -6.57 2.84
CA SER A 23 -3.77 -5.89 1.94
C SER A 23 -2.70 -5.17 2.75
N LEU A 24 -1.59 -5.84 2.97
CA LEU A 24 -0.48 -5.30 3.76
C LEU A 24 0.13 -4.02 3.13
N GLY A 25 0.15 -3.95 1.79
CA GLY A 25 0.59 -2.76 1.07
C GLY A 25 -0.24 -1.53 1.40
N ASP A 26 -1.56 -1.68 1.58
CA ASP A 26 -2.45 -0.56 1.91
C ASP A 26 -2.20 -0.03 3.32
N VAL A 27 -1.78 -0.88 4.25
CA VAL A 27 -1.39 -0.43 5.61
C VAL A 27 -0.14 0.44 5.54
N VAL A 28 0.89 0.01 4.78
CA VAL A 28 2.11 0.80 4.58
C VAL A 28 1.80 2.12 3.86
N ARG A 29 1.01 2.09 2.79
CA ARG A 29 0.60 3.30 2.03
C ARG A 29 -0.10 4.33 2.93
N CYS A 30 -0.94 3.87 3.86
CA CYS A 30 -1.65 4.74 4.77
C CYS A 30 -0.75 5.35 5.87
N SER A 31 0.46 4.82 6.08
CA SER A 31 1.36 5.32 7.13
C SER A 31 1.83 6.77 6.93
N VAL A 32 1.71 7.33 5.73
CA VAL A 32 2.00 8.76 5.46
C VAL A 32 1.15 9.71 6.31
N VAL A 33 -0.04 9.29 6.73
CA VAL A 33 -0.90 10.13 7.60
C VAL A 33 -0.30 10.34 8.98
N LEU A 34 0.59 9.44 9.44
CA LEU A 34 1.22 9.55 10.76
C LEU A 34 2.11 10.78 10.85
N GLU A 35 2.99 10.98 9.87
CA GLU A 35 3.86 12.16 9.81
C GLU A 35 3.01 13.43 9.66
N ALA A 36 2.04 13.44 8.75
CA ALA A 36 1.15 14.57 8.52
C ALA A 36 0.34 14.95 9.78
N LEU A 37 -0.17 13.96 10.53
CA LEU A 37 -0.90 14.22 11.77
C LEU A 37 0.04 14.73 12.88
N LYS A 38 1.26 14.20 13.01
CA LYS A 38 2.23 14.69 14.00
C LYS A 38 2.77 16.08 13.64
N GLU A 39 2.89 16.44 12.36
CA GLU A 39 3.19 17.80 11.94
C GLU A 39 2.09 18.78 12.35
N LYS A 40 0.82 18.41 12.12
CA LYS A 40 -0.34 19.26 12.47
C LYS A 40 -0.63 19.27 13.97
N TYR A 41 -0.44 18.13 14.64
CA TYR A 41 -0.74 17.91 16.05
C TYR A 41 0.46 17.27 16.78
N PRO A 42 1.55 18.01 17.07
CA PRO A 42 2.83 17.45 17.55
C PRO A 42 2.71 16.66 18.87
N HIS A 43 1.77 17.04 19.74
CA HIS A 43 1.53 16.40 21.05
C HIS A 43 0.33 15.43 21.04
N SER A 44 -0.08 14.96 19.86
CA SER A 44 -1.15 13.99 19.77
C SER A 44 -0.71 12.62 20.29
N HIS A 45 -1.63 11.91 20.93
CA HIS A 45 -1.52 10.49 21.25
C HIS A 45 -2.26 9.71 20.16
N ILE A 46 -1.54 8.94 19.37
CA ILE A 46 -2.09 8.16 18.24
C ILE A 46 -2.28 6.71 18.66
N THR A 47 -3.51 6.24 18.57
CA THR A 47 -3.88 4.82 18.65
C THR A 47 -4.15 4.31 17.23
N TRP A 48 -3.58 3.17 16.85
CA TRP A 48 -3.82 2.55 15.55
C TRP A 48 -4.44 1.16 15.72
N LEU A 49 -5.61 0.93 15.13
CA LEU A 49 -6.25 -0.37 15.04
C LEU A 49 -5.81 -1.06 13.74
N VAL A 50 -5.26 -2.27 13.86
CA VAL A 50 -4.66 -3.03 12.77
C VAL A 50 -5.09 -4.51 12.82
N ALA A 51 -5.10 -5.20 11.67
CA ALA A 51 -5.24 -6.66 11.64
C ALA A 51 -3.95 -7.35 12.15
N GLN A 52 -4.09 -8.57 12.67
CA GLN A 52 -2.96 -9.35 13.23
C GLN A 52 -1.83 -9.53 12.22
N GLU A 53 -2.17 -9.78 10.95
CA GLU A 53 -1.22 -10.00 9.86
C GLU A 53 -0.38 -8.75 9.55
N ALA A 54 -0.94 -7.56 9.77
CA ALA A 54 -0.29 -6.29 9.51
C ALA A 54 0.42 -5.71 10.73
N LEU A 55 0.29 -6.32 11.90
CA LEU A 55 0.91 -5.85 13.15
C LEU A 55 2.43 -5.57 13.00
N PRO A 56 3.25 -6.41 12.34
CA PRO A 56 4.68 -6.15 12.18
C PRO A 56 5.02 -4.83 11.47
N LEU A 57 4.10 -4.32 10.67
CA LEU A 57 4.30 -3.07 9.91
C LEU A 57 4.19 -1.82 10.78
N VAL A 58 3.49 -1.90 11.92
CA VAL A 58 3.14 -0.75 12.76
C VAL A 58 3.57 -0.86 14.22
N ALA A 59 3.93 -2.07 14.72
CA ALA A 59 4.06 -2.39 16.15
C ALA A 59 5.00 -1.47 16.94
N GLN A 60 6.10 -1.02 16.37
CA GLN A 60 7.11 -0.15 17.01
C GLN A 60 7.27 1.18 16.26
N ASN A 61 6.22 1.64 15.58
CA ASN A 61 6.28 2.87 14.82
C ASN A 61 6.44 4.08 15.76
N LYS A 62 7.44 4.91 15.48
CA LYS A 62 7.80 6.09 16.32
C LYS A 62 6.68 7.13 16.49
N TYR A 63 5.67 7.10 15.62
CA TYR A 63 4.55 8.04 15.65
C TYR A 63 3.31 7.46 16.34
N ILE A 64 3.28 6.15 16.62
CA ILE A 64 2.14 5.44 17.20
C ILE A 64 2.40 5.23 18.69
N ASP A 65 1.53 5.73 19.53
CA ASP A 65 1.63 5.61 20.98
C ASP A 65 0.96 4.32 21.50
N ARG A 66 -0.06 3.81 20.79
CA ARG A 66 -0.78 2.59 21.14
C ARG A 66 -1.21 1.84 19.88
N VAL A 67 -0.85 0.55 19.78
CA VAL A 67 -1.36 -0.35 18.75
C VAL A 67 -2.42 -1.25 19.34
N LEU A 68 -3.56 -1.34 18.67
CA LEU A 68 -4.61 -2.31 18.97
C LEU A 68 -4.68 -3.31 17.80
N VAL A 69 -4.77 -4.58 18.16
CA VAL A 69 -4.99 -5.66 17.19
C VAL A 69 -6.47 -6.00 17.18
N TRP A 70 -7.01 -6.14 15.98
CA TRP A 70 -8.41 -6.48 15.78
C TRP A 70 -8.74 -7.85 16.36
N ASP A 71 -9.77 -7.88 17.22
CA ASP A 71 -10.48 -9.06 17.67
C ASP A 71 -11.96 -8.72 17.89
N GLU A 72 -12.76 -9.71 18.30
CA GLU A 72 -14.21 -9.52 18.53
C GLU A 72 -14.55 -8.61 19.72
N PHE A 73 -13.61 -8.32 20.62
CA PHE A 73 -13.84 -7.51 21.83
C PHE A 73 -13.41 -6.05 21.66
N VAL A 74 -12.40 -5.78 20.84
CA VAL A 74 -11.86 -4.43 20.61
C VAL A 74 -12.94 -3.41 20.20
N PRO A 75 -13.94 -3.72 19.35
CA PRO A 75 -15.02 -2.78 19.05
C PRO A 75 -15.75 -2.25 20.29
N PHE A 76 -16.02 -3.11 21.27
CA PHE A 76 -16.72 -2.72 22.49
C PHE A 76 -15.88 -1.78 23.38
N VAL A 77 -14.56 -1.99 23.41
CA VAL A 77 -13.63 -1.10 24.10
C VAL A 77 -13.61 0.27 23.43
N LEU A 78 -13.47 0.30 22.09
CA LEU A 78 -13.43 1.54 21.33
C LEU A 78 -14.71 2.36 21.43
N MET A 79 -15.88 1.71 21.51
CA MET A 79 -17.16 2.41 21.71
C MET A 79 -17.29 3.03 23.11
N LYS A 80 -16.49 2.63 24.10
CA LYS A 80 -16.47 3.19 25.46
C LYS A 80 -15.39 4.24 25.66
N GLU A 81 -14.36 4.23 24.81
CA GLU A 81 -13.32 5.24 24.85
C GLU A 81 -13.77 6.52 24.14
N GLN A 82 -13.20 7.65 24.55
CA GLN A 82 -13.44 8.96 23.93
C GLN A 82 -12.18 9.46 23.26
N TYR A 83 -12.32 9.92 22.03
CA TYR A 83 -11.26 10.46 21.19
C TYR A 83 -11.54 11.92 20.81
N ASP A 84 -10.48 12.67 20.52
CA ASP A 84 -10.64 13.98 19.91
C ASP A 84 -10.91 13.82 18.40
N MET A 85 -10.25 12.84 17.76
CA MET A 85 -10.41 12.55 16.34
C MET A 85 -10.44 11.05 16.06
N VAL A 86 -11.35 10.62 15.20
CA VAL A 86 -11.36 9.28 14.57
C VAL A 86 -11.04 9.43 13.09
N VAL A 87 -9.99 8.74 12.64
CA VAL A 87 -9.54 8.65 11.25
C VAL A 87 -9.87 7.25 10.75
N ASN A 88 -10.89 7.10 9.91
CA ASN A 88 -11.22 5.81 9.29
C ASN A 88 -10.72 5.76 7.85
N LEU A 89 -9.72 4.90 7.60
CA LEU A 89 -9.12 4.66 6.29
C LEU A 89 -9.58 3.33 5.66
N GLU A 90 -10.61 2.70 6.25
CA GLU A 90 -11.22 1.47 5.74
C GLU A 90 -12.58 1.73 5.08
N LYS A 91 -12.83 1.06 3.96
CA LYS A 91 -14.13 1.10 3.27
C LYS A 91 -15.05 -0.08 3.64
N LEU A 92 -14.55 -1.05 4.41
CA LEU A 92 -15.36 -2.18 4.84
C LEU A 92 -16.54 -1.69 5.69
N HIS A 93 -17.77 -2.06 5.30
CA HIS A 93 -19.01 -1.52 5.87
C HIS A 93 -19.06 -1.64 7.39
N GLY A 94 -18.64 -2.78 7.96
CA GLY A 94 -18.62 -2.97 9.42
C GLY A 94 -17.63 -2.03 10.12
N ILE A 95 -16.49 -1.72 9.51
CA ILE A 95 -15.51 -0.78 10.09
C ILE A 95 -15.99 0.65 9.94
N CYS A 96 -16.64 0.99 8.82
CA CYS A 96 -17.30 2.29 8.65
C CYS A 96 -18.39 2.51 9.71
N ALA A 97 -19.22 1.49 9.96
CA ALA A 97 -20.25 1.54 11.01
C ALA A 97 -19.62 1.68 12.42
N LEU A 98 -18.55 0.94 12.70
CA LEU A 98 -17.82 1.08 13.95
C LEU A 98 -17.27 2.51 14.12
N ALA A 99 -16.68 3.10 13.09
CA ALA A 99 -16.19 4.49 13.13
C ALA A 99 -17.31 5.49 13.48
N ASP A 100 -18.52 5.26 12.95
CA ASP A 100 -19.68 6.11 13.27
C ASP A 100 -20.14 5.94 14.73
N MET A 101 -19.95 4.78 15.35
CA MET A 101 -20.36 4.48 16.73
C MET A 101 -19.35 4.97 17.79
N ILE A 102 -18.07 5.12 17.45
CA ILE A 102 -17.04 5.58 18.39
C ILE A 102 -17.27 7.06 18.72
N GLN A 103 -17.13 7.41 19.99
CA GLN A 103 -17.28 8.80 20.47
C GLN A 103 -16.04 9.64 20.11
N ALA A 104 -16.24 10.67 19.30
CA ALA A 104 -15.18 11.62 18.93
C ALA A 104 -15.75 13.01 18.61
N TRP A 105 -14.94 14.06 18.81
CA TRP A 105 -15.29 15.41 18.41
C TRP A 105 -15.24 15.62 16.91
N GLU A 106 -14.26 14.99 16.26
CA GLU A 106 -14.08 15.03 14.81
C GLU A 106 -13.96 13.62 14.26
N LYS A 107 -14.57 13.40 13.10
CA LYS A 107 -14.45 12.15 12.35
C LYS A 107 -14.11 12.46 10.90
N VAL A 108 -13.08 11.79 10.38
CA VAL A 108 -12.59 11.98 9.01
C VAL A 108 -12.39 10.63 8.31
N GLY A 109 -12.38 10.65 6.99
CA GLY A 109 -12.24 9.45 6.18
C GLY A 109 -13.57 8.85 5.77
N PHE A 110 -13.67 7.52 5.81
CA PHE A 110 -14.86 6.79 5.37
C PHE A 110 -15.86 6.58 6.53
N ARG A 111 -17.13 6.58 6.18
CA ARG A 111 -18.27 6.38 7.08
C ARG A 111 -19.26 5.39 6.49
N PHE A 112 -20.19 4.92 7.30
CA PHE A 112 -21.30 4.09 6.84
C PHE A 112 -22.49 4.95 6.38
N ASN A 113 -23.04 4.64 5.21
CA ASN A 113 -24.27 5.28 4.74
C ASN A 113 -25.46 4.38 5.10
N THR A 114 -26.26 4.80 6.07
CA THR A 114 -27.42 4.03 6.57
C THR A 114 -28.55 3.91 5.56
N GLN A 115 -28.60 4.76 4.52
CA GLN A 115 -29.64 4.71 3.50
C GLN A 115 -29.32 3.71 2.38
N SER A 116 -28.05 3.69 1.94
CA SER A 116 -27.60 2.78 0.87
C SER A 116 -27.06 1.45 1.38
N GLY A 117 -26.65 1.36 2.65
CA GLY A 117 -25.91 0.23 3.21
C GLY A 117 -24.45 0.17 2.80
N GLU A 118 -23.97 1.17 2.05
CA GLU A 118 -22.63 1.25 1.48
C GLU A 118 -21.72 2.17 2.30
N TYR A 119 -20.44 2.25 1.93
CA TYR A 119 -19.56 3.28 2.46
C TYR A 119 -19.87 4.66 1.85
N ASP A 120 -19.59 5.68 2.61
CA ASP A 120 -19.58 7.09 2.20
C ASP A 120 -18.35 7.76 2.83
N THR A 121 -18.20 9.08 2.74
CA THR A 121 -17.14 9.83 3.37
C THR A 121 -17.70 10.90 4.29
N TYR A 122 -16.96 11.23 5.37
CA TYR A 122 -17.15 12.50 6.06
C TYR A 122 -16.79 13.64 5.11
N MET A 123 -17.13 14.88 5.46
CA MET A 123 -17.01 16.04 4.55
C MET A 123 -15.61 16.19 3.95
N GLN A 124 -14.56 15.99 4.75
CA GLN A 124 -13.16 16.09 4.31
C GLN A 124 -12.74 14.96 3.35
N GLY A 125 -13.51 13.85 3.33
CA GLY A 125 -13.22 12.69 2.47
C GLY A 125 -13.76 12.78 1.05
N PHE A 126 -14.41 13.88 0.66
CA PHE A 126 -15.07 14.01 -0.66
C PHE A 126 -14.08 13.81 -1.84
N VAL A 127 -12.84 14.24 -1.69
CA VAL A 127 -11.80 14.04 -2.74
C VAL A 127 -11.52 12.54 -2.92
N ALA A 128 -11.37 11.79 -1.82
CA ALA A 128 -11.14 10.34 -1.89
C ALA A 128 -12.34 9.59 -2.50
N LYS A 129 -13.58 10.01 -2.17
CA LYS A 129 -14.79 9.43 -2.76
C LYS A 129 -14.87 9.65 -4.27
N ASN A 130 -14.56 10.85 -4.73
CA ASN A 130 -14.53 11.15 -6.15
C ASN A 130 -13.45 10.35 -6.88
N TYR A 131 -12.25 10.28 -6.32
CA TYR A 131 -11.15 9.48 -6.87
C TYR A 131 -11.56 8.01 -7.06
N ILE A 132 -12.15 7.39 -6.04
CA ILE A 132 -12.59 6.00 -6.10
C ILE A 132 -13.68 5.81 -7.17
N ARG A 133 -14.69 6.68 -7.18
CA ARG A 133 -15.75 6.65 -8.18
C ARG A 133 -15.21 6.79 -9.61
N ASP A 134 -14.27 7.71 -9.82
CA ASP A 134 -13.70 7.95 -11.14
C ASP A 134 -12.87 6.74 -11.60
N LYS A 135 -12.14 6.09 -10.69
CA LYS A 135 -11.42 4.84 -10.94
C LYS A 135 -12.37 3.69 -11.29
N GLU A 136 -13.46 3.52 -10.55
CA GLU A 136 -14.49 2.50 -10.80
C GLU A 136 -15.20 2.71 -12.15
N SER A 137 -15.37 3.96 -12.58
CA SER A 137 -15.94 4.29 -13.90
C SER A 137 -14.94 4.18 -15.06
N GLY A 138 -13.67 3.80 -14.79
CA GLY A 138 -12.61 3.75 -15.79
C GLY A 138 -12.05 5.11 -16.18
N SER A 139 -12.39 6.17 -15.46
CA SER A 139 -11.81 7.49 -15.65
C SER A 139 -10.35 7.49 -15.20
N LYS A 140 -9.47 8.14 -15.96
CA LYS A 140 -8.07 8.31 -15.57
C LYS A 140 -8.00 9.38 -14.48
N THR A 141 -7.63 8.99 -13.27
CA THR A 141 -7.32 9.93 -12.19
C THR A 141 -5.81 10.20 -12.23
N HIS A 142 -5.42 11.44 -12.03
CA HIS A 142 -4.01 11.86 -12.06
C HIS A 142 -3.44 12.16 -10.67
N ASP A 143 -4.24 11.95 -9.61
CA ASP A 143 -3.79 12.21 -8.25
C ASP A 143 -3.19 10.95 -7.59
N ILE A 144 -2.11 11.15 -6.86
CA ILE A 144 -1.45 10.10 -6.09
C ILE A 144 -2.26 9.79 -4.82
N TRP A 145 -2.38 8.50 -4.50
CA TRP A 145 -3.17 8.05 -3.35
C TRP A 145 -2.64 8.59 -2.02
N GLN A 146 -1.31 8.70 -1.86
CA GLN A 146 -0.71 9.28 -0.65
C GLN A 146 -1.23 10.69 -0.37
N LYS A 147 -1.29 11.55 -1.40
CA LYS A 147 -1.83 12.91 -1.29
C LYS A 147 -3.30 12.88 -0.87
N ILE A 148 -4.10 12.06 -1.55
CA ILE A 148 -5.53 11.95 -1.31
C ILE A 148 -5.83 11.59 0.15
N ILE A 149 -5.13 10.60 0.73
CA ILE A 149 -5.39 10.18 2.12
C ILE A 149 -4.89 11.21 3.14
N VAL A 150 -3.79 11.93 2.86
CA VAL A 150 -3.30 13.02 3.72
C VAL A 150 -4.30 14.18 3.72
N GLU A 151 -4.83 14.55 2.56
CA GLU A 151 -5.84 15.61 2.44
C GLU A 151 -7.18 15.18 3.04
N MET A 152 -7.56 13.90 2.91
CA MET A 152 -8.77 13.33 3.51
C MET A 152 -8.77 13.43 5.04
N VAL A 153 -7.61 13.35 5.68
CA VAL A 153 -7.50 13.52 7.14
C VAL A 153 -7.31 14.99 7.56
N GLY A 154 -7.55 15.92 6.63
CA GLY A 154 -7.47 17.37 6.90
C GLY A 154 -6.06 17.91 7.05
N CYS A 155 -5.05 17.20 6.55
CA CYS A 155 -3.65 17.62 6.52
C CYS A 155 -3.25 18.11 5.14
N THR A 156 -2.09 18.76 5.04
CA THR A 156 -1.52 19.23 3.77
C THR A 156 -0.47 18.24 3.28
N TRP A 157 -0.58 17.79 2.03
CA TRP A 157 0.43 16.96 1.42
C TRP A 157 1.74 17.76 1.18
N ARG A 158 2.84 17.22 1.69
CA ARG A 158 4.20 17.78 1.57
C ARG A 158 5.22 16.68 1.33
N ASN A 159 4.85 15.65 0.56
CA ASN A 159 5.66 14.46 0.29
C ASN A 159 6.01 13.66 1.55
N GLN A 160 5.05 13.57 2.51
CA GLN A 160 5.25 12.78 3.71
C GLN A 160 5.67 11.35 3.38
N GLU A 161 6.64 10.84 4.12
CA GLU A 161 7.23 9.52 3.89
C GLU A 161 6.41 8.39 4.52
N TYR A 162 6.50 7.21 3.94
CA TYR A 162 6.02 6.01 4.60
C TYR A 162 6.79 5.75 5.89
N SER A 163 6.11 5.27 6.91
CA SER A 163 6.71 5.00 8.21
C SER A 163 6.42 3.56 8.65
N LEU A 164 7.48 2.79 8.93
CA LEU A 164 7.39 1.42 9.40
C LEU A 164 7.55 1.32 10.92
N GLY A 165 6.93 0.29 11.48
CA GLY A 165 7.07 -0.11 12.89
C GLY A 165 8.23 -1.08 13.15
N TYR A 166 9.13 -1.24 12.21
CA TYR A 166 10.27 -2.14 12.30
C TYR A 166 11.51 -1.49 11.70
N VAL A 167 12.63 -1.65 12.36
CA VAL A 167 13.96 -1.28 11.85
C VAL A 167 14.63 -2.53 11.29
N PRO A 168 14.75 -2.67 9.96
CA PRO A 168 15.31 -3.88 9.37
C PRO A 168 16.76 -4.13 9.74
N LYS A 169 17.12 -5.43 9.78
CA LYS A 169 18.46 -5.93 10.11
C LYS A 169 18.95 -6.89 9.03
N PRO A 170 19.38 -6.36 7.85
CA PRO A 170 19.78 -7.21 6.73
C PRO A 170 20.96 -8.10 7.13
N LYS A 171 20.89 -9.38 6.74
CA LYS A 171 21.95 -10.38 6.97
C LYS A 171 22.91 -10.48 5.79
N GLU A 172 22.43 -10.14 4.61
CA GLU A 172 23.16 -10.22 3.35
C GLU A 172 22.93 -8.95 2.54
N HIS A 173 23.81 -8.69 1.58
CA HIS A 173 23.72 -7.53 0.70
C HIS A 173 23.73 -7.97 -0.76
N PHE A 174 22.82 -7.42 -1.55
CA PHE A 174 22.67 -7.65 -2.97
C PHE A 174 22.47 -6.31 -3.71
N VAL A 175 23.02 -6.21 -4.91
CA VAL A 175 22.74 -5.05 -5.77
C VAL A 175 21.26 -5.04 -6.15
N VAL A 176 20.68 -6.22 -6.50
CA VAL A 176 19.30 -6.31 -6.98
C VAL A 176 18.48 -7.34 -6.19
N GLY A 177 17.34 -6.91 -5.69
CA GLY A 177 16.30 -7.81 -5.20
C GLY A 177 15.25 -8.08 -6.29
N LEU A 178 14.98 -9.35 -6.58
CA LEU A 178 13.96 -9.78 -7.55
C LEU A 178 12.67 -10.14 -6.81
N ASN A 179 11.78 -9.17 -6.64
CA ASN A 179 10.49 -9.33 -5.95
C ASN A 179 9.43 -9.82 -6.93
N HIS A 180 9.52 -11.09 -7.30
CA HIS A 180 8.78 -11.71 -8.39
C HIS A 180 7.39 -12.23 -8.01
N PHE A 181 7.14 -12.46 -6.73
CA PHE A 181 5.88 -13.03 -6.25
C PHE A 181 4.85 -11.94 -5.97
N VAL A 182 3.60 -12.23 -6.27
CA VAL A 182 2.43 -11.41 -5.90
C VAL A 182 1.48 -12.23 -5.04
N GLY A 183 0.75 -11.56 -4.16
CA GLY A 183 -0.27 -12.22 -3.35
C GLY A 183 -1.43 -12.78 -4.21
N SER A 184 -2.17 -13.75 -3.67
CA SER A 184 -3.29 -14.43 -4.33
C SER A 184 -4.42 -13.48 -4.77
N LYS A 185 -4.50 -12.31 -4.17
CA LYS A 185 -5.52 -11.29 -4.44
C LYS A 185 -5.47 -10.71 -5.86
N TRP A 186 -4.27 -10.51 -6.41
CA TRP A 186 -4.04 -9.87 -7.71
C TRP A 186 -3.01 -10.65 -8.54
N PRO A 187 -3.30 -11.90 -8.92
CA PRO A 187 -2.33 -12.72 -9.67
C PRO A 187 -1.97 -12.12 -11.02
N THR A 188 -2.84 -11.31 -11.62
CA THR A 188 -2.60 -10.61 -12.90
C THR A 188 -1.47 -9.59 -12.84
N LYS A 189 -1.02 -9.17 -11.66
CA LYS A 189 0.14 -8.27 -11.52
C LYS A 189 1.48 -8.99 -11.72
N ALA A 190 1.50 -10.31 -11.75
CA ALA A 190 2.73 -11.08 -11.88
C ALA A 190 3.29 -11.00 -13.31
N MET A 191 4.53 -10.56 -13.46
CA MET A 191 5.31 -10.77 -14.67
C MET A 191 5.65 -12.27 -14.82
N GLY A 192 5.61 -12.79 -16.05
CA GLY A 192 5.84 -14.20 -16.32
C GLY A 192 7.22 -14.69 -15.85
N LYS A 193 7.29 -15.97 -15.39
CA LYS A 193 8.52 -16.55 -14.84
C LYS A 193 9.69 -16.44 -15.83
N HIS A 194 9.45 -16.68 -17.12
CA HIS A 194 10.47 -16.58 -18.16
C HIS A 194 11.11 -15.20 -18.26
N LYS A 195 10.36 -14.13 -18.03
CA LYS A 195 10.89 -12.76 -18.02
C LYS A 195 11.77 -12.48 -16.80
N TRP A 196 11.42 -13.04 -15.64
CA TRP A 196 12.28 -12.97 -14.46
C TRP A 196 13.58 -13.75 -14.65
N GLU A 197 13.53 -14.91 -15.32
CA GLU A 197 14.71 -15.71 -15.67
C GLU A 197 15.59 -14.98 -16.71
N GLU A 198 14.98 -14.31 -17.70
CA GLU A 198 15.70 -13.43 -18.65
C GLU A 198 16.43 -12.30 -17.93
N LEU A 199 15.75 -11.62 -16.96
CA LEU A 199 16.38 -10.58 -16.16
C LEU A 199 17.57 -11.14 -15.34
N ALA A 200 17.39 -12.28 -14.68
CA ALA A 200 18.45 -12.92 -13.91
C ALA A 200 19.68 -13.25 -14.78
N GLN A 201 19.49 -13.80 -15.98
CA GLN A 201 20.57 -14.06 -16.93
C GLN A 201 21.31 -12.78 -17.37
N ARG A 202 20.58 -11.67 -17.51
CA ARG A 202 21.20 -10.36 -17.83
C ARG A 202 22.05 -9.86 -16.67
N LEU A 203 21.58 -10.01 -15.43
CA LEU A 203 22.34 -9.65 -14.22
C LEU A 203 23.61 -10.50 -14.06
N ASP A 204 23.51 -11.81 -14.34
CA ASP A 204 24.69 -12.71 -14.36
C ASP A 204 25.74 -12.26 -15.40
N THR A 205 25.30 -11.91 -16.61
CA THR A 205 26.19 -11.40 -17.66
C THR A 205 26.90 -10.11 -17.25
N LEU A 206 26.22 -9.26 -16.49
CA LEU A 206 26.74 -7.99 -15.95
C LEU A 206 27.54 -8.19 -14.65
N LYS A 207 27.59 -9.40 -14.10
CA LYS A 207 28.23 -9.75 -12.82
C LYS A 207 27.67 -8.95 -11.62
N LEU A 208 26.38 -8.63 -11.67
CA LEU A 208 25.68 -7.99 -10.58
C LEU A 208 25.12 -9.04 -9.63
N THR A 209 25.34 -8.84 -8.32
CA THR A 209 24.78 -9.74 -7.30
C THR A 209 23.29 -9.50 -7.17
N TYR A 210 22.50 -10.56 -7.18
CA TYR A 210 21.06 -10.46 -6.98
C TYR A 210 20.53 -11.59 -6.09
N SER A 211 19.35 -11.38 -5.56
CA SER A 211 18.65 -12.38 -4.76
C SER A 211 17.20 -12.45 -5.19
N TRP A 212 16.69 -13.66 -5.30
CA TRP A 212 15.26 -13.91 -5.41
C TRP A 212 14.56 -13.60 -4.10
N GLN A 213 13.29 -13.19 -4.17
CA GLN A 213 12.47 -12.83 -3.03
C GLN A 213 12.56 -13.84 -1.89
N GLN A 214 12.80 -13.34 -0.68
CA GLN A 214 12.89 -14.11 0.56
C GLN A 214 11.82 -13.65 1.55
N GLY A 215 11.69 -14.36 2.68
CA GLY A 215 10.81 -13.97 3.77
C GLY A 215 9.31 -14.13 3.48
N MET A 216 8.94 -15.03 2.56
CA MET A 216 7.54 -15.21 2.12
C MET A 216 6.55 -15.51 3.26
N ASN A 217 7.01 -16.15 4.32
CA ASN A 217 6.19 -16.56 5.46
C ASN A 217 6.39 -15.69 6.71
N ASN A 218 7.28 -14.69 6.65
CA ASN A 218 7.62 -13.83 7.78
C ASN A 218 7.92 -12.41 7.30
N LEU A 219 7.09 -11.45 7.69
CA LEU A 219 7.28 -10.04 7.29
C LEU A 219 8.59 -9.43 7.77
N TYR A 220 9.13 -9.85 8.92
CA TYR A 220 10.41 -9.35 9.41
C TYR A 220 11.56 -9.80 8.50
N ASP A 221 11.61 -11.09 8.15
CA ASP A 221 12.62 -11.62 7.22
C ASP A 221 12.47 -11.00 5.82
N TYR A 222 11.24 -10.73 5.39
CA TYR A 222 10.97 -10.06 4.12
C TYR A 222 11.48 -8.60 4.12
N MET A 223 11.24 -7.87 5.20
CA MET A 223 11.74 -6.51 5.37
C MET A 223 13.27 -6.48 5.46
N ASP A 224 13.87 -7.44 6.18
CA ASP A 224 15.34 -7.58 6.28
C ASP A 224 15.98 -7.86 4.91
N TRP A 225 15.37 -8.75 4.12
CA TRP A 225 15.82 -9.03 2.77
C TRP A 225 15.74 -7.79 1.86
N ILE A 226 14.62 -7.07 1.84
CA ILE A 226 14.48 -5.83 1.05
C ILE A 226 15.53 -4.80 1.48
N ALA A 227 15.76 -4.65 2.78
CA ALA A 227 16.76 -3.73 3.31
C ALA A 227 18.20 -4.09 2.88
N GLY A 228 18.46 -5.36 2.59
CA GLY A 228 19.73 -5.85 2.05
C GLY A 228 19.94 -5.58 0.55
N CYS A 229 18.93 -5.11 -0.17
CA CYS A 229 19.04 -4.80 -1.60
C CYS A 229 19.29 -3.31 -1.83
N ASP A 230 20.09 -2.94 -2.84
CA ASP A 230 20.24 -1.54 -3.27
C ASP A 230 19.07 -1.09 -4.14
N VAL A 231 18.66 -1.95 -5.07
CA VAL A 231 17.52 -1.74 -5.97
C VAL A 231 16.56 -2.91 -5.84
N LEU A 232 15.28 -2.63 -5.64
CA LEU A 232 14.23 -3.65 -5.73
C LEU A 232 13.54 -3.59 -7.08
N VAL A 233 13.58 -4.67 -7.86
CA VAL A 233 12.71 -4.86 -9.02
C VAL A 233 11.48 -5.62 -8.56
N SER A 234 10.29 -5.05 -8.76
CA SER A 234 9.08 -5.58 -8.14
C SER A 234 7.85 -5.46 -9.05
N ASN A 235 7.04 -6.50 -9.07
CA ASN A 235 5.63 -6.32 -9.43
C ASN A 235 4.98 -5.29 -8.46
N ASP A 236 3.88 -4.65 -8.88
CA ASP A 236 3.08 -3.78 -8.00
C ASP A 236 2.49 -4.57 -6.81
N SER A 237 3.23 -4.60 -5.70
CA SER A 237 2.94 -5.41 -4.51
C SER A 237 3.44 -4.74 -3.22
N LEU A 238 3.25 -5.40 -2.08
CA LEU A 238 3.76 -4.94 -0.77
C LEU A 238 5.24 -4.52 -0.81
N GLY A 239 6.07 -5.26 -1.56
CA GLY A 239 7.52 -5.00 -1.65
C GLY A 239 7.87 -3.58 -2.10
N VAL A 240 7.09 -3.01 -3.04
CA VAL A 240 7.25 -1.62 -3.49
C VAL A 240 7.12 -0.65 -2.31
N HIS A 241 6.06 -0.78 -1.53
CA HIS A 241 5.79 0.13 -0.42
C HIS A 241 6.80 -0.02 0.71
N LEU A 242 7.26 -1.26 0.98
CA LEU A 242 8.33 -1.52 1.94
C LEU A 242 9.66 -0.91 1.48
N ALA A 243 10.04 -1.10 0.23
CA ALA A 243 11.28 -0.54 -0.32
C ALA A 243 11.26 0.99 -0.27
N LEU A 244 10.14 1.63 -0.64
CA LEU A 244 9.98 3.09 -0.53
C LEU A 244 10.06 3.57 0.92
N ALA A 245 9.45 2.86 1.88
CA ALA A 245 9.54 3.16 3.30
C ALA A 245 10.98 3.06 3.84
N MET A 246 11.77 2.16 3.27
CA MET A 246 13.20 1.97 3.60
C MET A 246 14.13 2.84 2.75
N LYS A 247 13.57 3.75 1.94
CA LYS A 247 14.31 4.67 1.06
C LYS A 247 15.20 3.96 0.03
N LYS A 248 14.78 2.77 -0.41
CA LYS A 248 15.47 2.01 -1.44
C LYS A 248 15.06 2.49 -2.84
N ARG A 249 15.93 2.28 -3.82
CA ARG A 249 15.60 2.44 -5.22
C ARG A 249 14.65 1.32 -5.67
N VAL A 250 13.67 1.66 -6.52
CA VAL A 250 12.68 0.67 -6.98
C VAL A 250 12.43 0.76 -8.49
N VAL A 251 12.30 -0.39 -9.12
CA VAL A 251 11.70 -0.53 -10.44
C VAL A 251 10.36 -1.23 -10.25
N VAL A 252 9.26 -0.54 -10.51
CA VAL A 252 7.92 -1.07 -10.33
C VAL A 252 7.31 -1.43 -11.67
N LEU A 253 6.84 -2.68 -11.78
CA LEU A 253 6.23 -3.21 -13.00
C LEU A 253 4.71 -3.09 -12.92
N PHE A 254 4.12 -2.32 -13.83
CA PHE A 254 2.69 -2.10 -13.94
C PHE A 254 2.13 -2.65 -15.24
N GLY A 255 0.89 -3.10 -15.18
CA GLY A 255 0.12 -3.55 -16.33
C GLY A 255 -1.37 -3.48 -16.01
N PRO A 256 -1.89 -4.37 -15.11
CA PRO A 256 -3.29 -4.34 -14.69
C PRO A 256 -3.66 -3.11 -13.85
N THR A 257 -2.68 -2.47 -13.22
CA THR A 257 -2.84 -1.29 -12.36
C THR A 257 -2.06 -0.10 -12.89
N SER A 258 -2.33 1.10 -12.36
CA SER A 258 -1.65 2.33 -12.76
C SER A 258 -0.57 2.74 -11.75
N GLY A 259 0.62 3.06 -12.24
CA GLY A 259 1.69 3.62 -11.43
C GLY A 259 1.51 5.10 -11.12
N GLU A 260 0.61 5.80 -11.81
CA GLU A 260 0.28 7.20 -11.54
C GLU A 260 -0.33 7.41 -10.15
N GLU A 261 -0.85 6.32 -9.56
CA GLU A 261 -1.45 6.33 -8.21
C GLU A 261 -0.41 6.31 -7.08
N ILE A 262 0.87 6.08 -7.38
CA ILE A 262 1.91 5.89 -6.37
C ILE A 262 3.02 6.93 -6.58
N TYR A 263 3.25 7.77 -5.58
CA TYR A 263 4.40 8.65 -5.55
C TYR A 263 5.65 7.85 -5.19
N LEU A 264 6.63 7.81 -6.07
CA LEU A 264 7.86 7.01 -5.90
C LEU A 264 9.00 7.79 -5.22
N TYR A 265 8.76 9.01 -4.75
CA TYR A 265 9.70 9.85 -3.99
C TYR A 265 11.04 10.09 -4.71
N ASP A 266 11.04 10.19 -6.03
CA ASP A 266 12.24 10.33 -6.88
C ASP A 266 13.27 9.17 -6.69
N ARG A 267 12.83 8.06 -6.13
CA ARG A 267 13.63 6.85 -5.85
C ARG A 267 13.22 5.66 -6.72
N GLY A 268 12.37 5.87 -7.70
CA GLY A 268 11.89 4.76 -8.51
C GLY A 268 11.37 5.16 -9.86
N ILE A 269 11.21 4.16 -10.70
CA ILE A 269 10.52 4.27 -11.98
C ILE A 269 9.36 3.30 -12.06
N ALA A 270 8.31 3.72 -12.75
CA ALA A 270 7.20 2.88 -13.16
C ALA A 270 7.44 2.40 -14.60
N LEU A 271 7.53 1.10 -14.79
CA LEU A 271 7.64 0.50 -16.11
C LEU A 271 6.32 -0.15 -16.52
N TYR A 272 5.98 0.07 -17.77
CA TYR A 272 4.76 -0.43 -18.40
C TYR A 272 5.10 -1.32 -19.59
N PRO A 273 4.18 -2.21 -20.00
CA PRO A 273 4.29 -2.92 -21.26
C PRO A 273 4.56 -1.96 -22.43
N ASN A 274 5.44 -2.34 -23.35
CA ASN A 274 5.76 -1.55 -24.55
C ASN A 274 4.66 -1.59 -25.62
N VAL A 275 3.51 -2.18 -25.31
CA VAL A 275 2.33 -2.28 -26.16
C VAL A 275 1.13 -1.57 -25.53
N LYS A 276 0.32 -0.94 -26.36
CA LYS A 276 -0.97 -0.37 -25.92
C LYS A 276 -2.05 -1.45 -26.03
N LEU A 277 -2.46 -1.98 -24.89
CA LEU A 277 -3.65 -2.83 -24.80
C LEU A 277 -4.84 -1.99 -24.33
N ALA A 278 -5.97 -2.12 -25.02
CA ALA A 278 -7.16 -1.31 -24.71
C ALA A 278 -7.70 -1.54 -23.29
N CYS A 279 -7.39 -2.69 -22.68
CA CYS A 279 -7.79 -3.02 -21.32
C CYS A 279 -6.91 -2.40 -20.23
N MET A 280 -5.74 -1.81 -20.55
CA MET A 280 -4.80 -1.30 -19.54
C MET A 280 -5.09 0.15 -19.12
N PRO A 281 -5.11 0.44 -17.78
CA PRO A 281 -5.16 -0.49 -16.66
C PRO A 281 -6.55 -1.12 -16.52
N CYS A 282 -6.66 -2.44 -16.28
CA CYS A 282 -7.94 -3.14 -16.21
C CYS A 282 -8.49 -3.30 -14.79
N TYR A 283 -7.65 -3.23 -13.77
CA TYR A 283 -8.01 -3.43 -12.36
C TYR A 283 -8.77 -4.74 -12.09
N LYS A 284 -8.41 -5.81 -12.82
CA LYS A 284 -9.05 -7.12 -12.70
C LYS A 284 -8.09 -8.17 -12.09
N PRO A 285 -8.57 -9.06 -11.22
CA PRO A 285 -7.77 -10.15 -10.66
C PRO A 285 -7.58 -11.32 -11.63
N TYR A 286 -8.21 -11.29 -12.80
CA TYR A 286 -8.11 -12.29 -13.86
C TYR A 286 -7.89 -11.61 -15.21
N CYS A 287 -7.24 -12.31 -16.15
CA CYS A 287 -6.99 -11.84 -17.49
C CYS A 287 -7.79 -12.67 -18.51
N GLU A 288 -8.53 -12.01 -19.38
CA GLU A 288 -9.33 -12.61 -20.45
C GLU A 288 -8.65 -12.52 -21.83
N MET A 289 -7.43 -11.95 -21.87
CA MET A 289 -6.70 -11.74 -23.11
C MET A 289 -5.82 -12.96 -23.45
N ASP A 290 -5.62 -13.22 -24.72
CA ASP A 290 -4.73 -14.31 -25.21
C ASP A 290 -3.27 -14.10 -24.77
N SER A 291 -2.84 -12.85 -24.64
CA SER A 291 -1.50 -12.48 -24.21
C SER A 291 -1.57 -11.61 -22.96
N HIS A 292 -0.79 -11.96 -21.94
CA HIS A 292 -0.77 -11.23 -20.69
C HIS A 292 0.05 -9.94 -20.83
N CYS A 293 -0.47 -8.81 -20.38
CA CYS A 293 0.19 -7.50 -20.53
C CYS A 293 1.59 -7.47 -19.92
N MET A 294 1.82 -8.16 -18.80
CA MET A 294 3.11 -8.18 -18.12
C MET A 294 4.23 -8.88 -18.90
N ASP A 295 3.90 -9.69 -19.92
CA ASP A 295 4.90 -10.33 -20.78
C ASP A 295 5.56 -9.35 -21.76
N PHE A 296 4.97 -8.16 -21.94
CA PHE A 296 5.50 -7.09 -22.78
C PHE A 296 6.37 -6.07 -22.02
N ILE A 297 6.74 -6.36 -20.77
CA ILE A 297 7.73 -5.55 -20.04
C ILE A 297 9.11 -5.73 -20.69
N GLU A 298 9.80 -4.62 -20.97
CA GLU A 298 11.14 -4.61 -21.55
C GLU A 298 12.21 -4.77 -20.47
N ILE A 299 12.93 -5.89 -20.53
CA ILE A 299 14.00 -6.20 -19.55
C ILE A 299 15.16 -5.20 -19.66
N ASP A 300 15.50 -4.73 -20.86
CA ASP A 300 16.59 -3.78 -21.04
C ASP A 300 16.35 -2.48 -20.29
N LYS A 301 15.13 -1.98 -20.21
CA LYS A 301 14.79 -0.77 -19.41
C LYS A 301 14.95 -0.99 -17.90
N ILE A 302 14.70 -2.22 -17.42
CA ILE A 302 14.97 -2.57 -16.02
C ILE A 302 16.47 -2.47 -15.75
N VAL A 303 17.27 -3.09 -16.66
CA VAL A 303 18.74 -3.12 -16.54
C VAL A 303 19.32 -1.70 -16.63
N GLU A 304 18.86 -0.88 -17.56
CA GLU A 304 19.29 0.51 -17.70
C GLU A 304 19.13 1.28 -16.37
N TYR A 305 17.98 1.15 -15.71
CA TYR A 305 17.75 1.83 -14.43
C TYR A 305 18.63 1.29 -13.29
N ILE A 306 18.91 -0.02 -13.28
CA ILE A 306 19.78 -0.62 -12.26
C ILE A 306 21.19 -0.06 -12.34
N LEU A 307 21.69 0.19 -13.56
CA LEU A 307 23.07 0.64 -13.82
C LEU A 307 23.33 2.14 -13.56
N VAL A 308 22.28 2.94 -13.39
CA VAL A 308 22.36 4.36 -13.02
C VAL A 308 22.47 4.54 -11.51
#